data_52051227467718e3648a18d280132c2a
#
_entry.id   52051227467718e3648a18d280132c2a
#
_cell.length_a   1.000
_cell.length_b   1.000
_cell.length_c   1.000
_cell.angle_alpha   90.00
_cell.angle_beta   90.00
_cell.angle_gamma   90.00
#
_symmetry.space_group_name_H-M   'P 1'
#
loop_
_entity.id
_entity.type
_entity.pdbx_description
1 polymer ?
#
loop_
_entity_poly.entity_id
_entity_poly.type
_entity_poly.pdbx_seq_one_letter_code
_entity_poly.pdbx_strand_id
1 'polypeptide(L)'
;PSNWRAVEHLDAWLKSNDMVGLAGIDTRRLTRHIRDAGAPNGAIAHQPDTPINAATLRAAASDWPGLEGADLAKDVSCTQTYEWTETPWALGKGHGVLTRPARHVVAVDFGAKRNILRSLAGLGCKVTVVPASASADDVLRHKPDGVFLSNGPGDPAATGAYAVAMIRGVLDAGVPTFGICLGHQMLCLALGARTEK
;
A
#
# COMPACT_ATOMS: atom_id res chain seq x y z
N PRO A 1 21.46 7.43 12.14
CA PRO A 1 20.22 6.66 12.31
C PRO A 1 19.64 6.87 13.71
N SER A 2 18.34 7.05 13.80
CA SER A 2 17.64 7.28 15.07
C SER A 2 17.13 5.99 15.72
N ASN A 3 17.35 4.85 15.08
CA ASN A 3 16.89 3.54 15.53
C ASN A 3 18.06 2.54 15.48
N TRP A 4 18.32 1.86 16.59
CA TRP A 4 19.38 0.85 16.71
C TRP A 4 19.22 -0.35 15.75
N ARG A 5 18.03 -0.57 15.20
CA ARG A 5 17.75 -1.60 14.19
C ARG A 5 18.03 -1.13 12.77
N ALA A 6 18.37 0.14 12.57
CA ALA A 6 18.67 0.66 11.24
C ALA A 6 19.96 0.02 10.71
N VAL A 7 19.90 -0.53 9.51
CA VAL A 7 21.03 -1.17 8.82
C VAL A 7 21.84 -0.17 8.00
N GLU A 8 21.22 0.97 7.66
CA GLU A 8 21.85 2.06 6.92
C GLU A 8 21.24 3.43 7.28
N HIS A 9 21.87 4.50 6.88
CA HIS A 9 21.37 5.86 7.04
C HIS A 9 20.32 6.16 5.96
N LEU A 10 19.25 6.92 6.32
CA LEU A 10 18.17 7.25 5.37
C LEU A 10 18.68 7.95 4.09
N ASP A 11 19.69 8.83 4.22
CA ASP A 11 20.32 9.50 3.07
C ASP A 11 20.95 8.50 2.09
N ALA A 12 21.66 7.49 2.61
CA ALA A 12 22.25 6.44 1.79
C ALA A 12 21.16 5.60 1.08
N TRP A 13 20.11 5.27 1.81
CA TRP A 13 18.96 4.55 1.25
C TRP A 13 18.23 5.34 0.16
N LEU A 14 18.00 6.63 0.36
CA LEU A 14 17.39 7.50 -0.65
C LEU A 14 18.25 7.55 -1.92
N LYS A 15 19.58 7.72 -1.78
CA LYS A 15 20.53 7.73 -2.89
C LYS A 15 20.56 6.41 -3.67
N SER A 16 20.54 5.29 -2.97
CA SER A 16 20.56 3.96 -3.62
C SER A 16 19.26 3.64 -4.36
N ASN A 17 18.18 4.37 -4.10
CA ASN A 17 16.88 4.24 -4.77
C ASN A 17 16.55 5.43 -5.70
N ASP A 18 17.52 6.29 -6.01
CA ASP A 18 17.34 7.50 -6.84
C ASP A 18 16.18 8.41 -6.37
N MET A 19 15.99 8.48 -5.05
CA MET A 19 14.91 9.25 -4.43
C MET A 19 15.41 10.59 -3.93
N VAL A 20 14.70 11.67 -4.29
CA VAL A 20 14.97 13.01 -3.78
C VAL A 20 14.45 13.14 -2.35
N GLY A 21 15.31 13.64 -1.44
CA GLY A 21 14.97 13.92 -0.05
C GLY A 21 15.15 15.40 0.28
N LEU A 22 14.26 15.94 1.11
CA LEU A 22 14.33 17.31 1.63
C LEU A 22 14.51 17.30 3.14
N ALA A 23 15.56 17.92 3.64
CA ALA A 23 15.86 18.04 5.06
C ALA A 23 15.85 19.51 5.52
N GLY A 24 15.77 19.73 6.85
CA GLY A 24 15.85 21.06 7.43
C GLY A 24 14.58 21.91 7.34
N ILE A 25 13.45 21.32 6.96
CA ILE A 25 12.15 22.00 6.93
C ILE A 25 11.37 21.80 8.24
N ASP A 26 10.49 22.72 8.59
CA ASP A 26 9.54 22.58 9.68
C ASP A 26 8.40 21.64 9.25
N THR A 27 8.61 20.33 9.46
CA THR A 27 7.62 19.29 9.11
C THR A 27 6.32 19.41 9.91
N ARG A 28 6.38 19.97 11.14
CA ARG A 28 5.19 20.19 11.96
C ARG A 28 4.30 21.30 11.37
N ARG A 29 4.92 22.40 10.91
CA ARG A 29 4.21 23.48 10.22
C ARG A 29 3.60 22.96 8.91
N LEU A 30 4.36 22.17 8.14
CA LEU A 30 3.87 21.53 6.91
C LEU A 30 2.66 20.64 7.19
N THR A 31 2.73 19.79 8.21
CA THR A 31 1.61 18.91 8.61
C THR A 31 0.36 19.69 9.00
N ARG A 32 0.51 20.80 9.73
CA ARG A 32 -0.62 21.69 10.08
C ARG A 32 -1.22 22.30 8.81
N HIS A 33 -0.40 22.82 7.91
CA HIS A 33 -0.84 23.39 6.65
C HIS A 33 -1.64 22.38 5.81
N ILE A 34 -1.14 21.15 5.66
CA ILE A 34 -1.83 20.07 4.94
C ILE A 34 -3.19 19.74 5.60
N ARG A 35 -3.24 19.71 6.93
CA ARG A 35 -4.47 19.43 7.67
C ARG A 35 -5.52 20.54 7.48
N ASP A 36 -5.08 21.80 7.51
CA ASP A 36 -5.97 22.95 7.52
C ASP A 36 -6.42 23.33 6.09
N ALA A 37 -5.57 23.13 5.07
CA ALA A 37 -5.81 23.47 3.67
C ALA A 37 -6.19 22.26 2.79
N GLY A 38 -6.24 21.05 3.34
CA GLY A 38 -6.37 19.81 2.58
C GLY A 38 -5.00 19.33 2.07
N ALA A 39 -4.99 18.30 1.21
CA ALA A 39 -3.78 17.73 0.62
C ALA A 39 -3.35 18.51 -0.64
N PRO A 40 -2.55 19.59 -0.53
CA PRO A 40 -2.11 20.37 -1.67
C PRO A 40 -1.12 19.58 -2.53
N ASN A 41 -1.11 19.85 -3.83
CA ASN A 41 -0.08 19.36 -4.71
C ASN A 41 1.28 19.97 -4.33
N GLY A 42 2.36 19.22 -4.54
CA GLY A 42 3.72 19.66 -4.25
C GLY A 42 4.71 19.15 -5.28
N ALA A 43 5.79 19.90 -5.46
CA ALA A 43 6.91 19.48 -6.29
C ALA A 43 8.21 19.57 -5.48
N ILE A 44 9.11 18.62 -5.70
CA ILE A 44 10.46 18.57 -5.12
C ILE A 44 11.46 18.36 -6.24
N ALA A 45 12.61 19.03 -6.17
CA ALA A 45 13.68 18.88 -7.15
C ALA A 45 15.04 18.85 -6.45
N HIS A 46 15.98 18.12 -7.06
CA HIS A 46 17.39 18.14 -6.75
C HIS A 46 18.15 18.52 -8.03
N GLN A 47 18.79 19.69 -8.03
CA GLN A 47 19.54 20.22 -9.16
C GLN A 47 20.90 20.73 -8.65
N PRO A 48 21.94 19.87 -8.60
CA PRO A 48 23.22 20.24 -7.99
C PRO A 48 23.98 21.34 -8.79
N ASP A 49 23.80 21.37 -10.10
CA ASP A 49 24.60 22.20 -10.99
C ASP A 49 23.91 23.50 -11.47
N THR A 50 22.62 23.66 -11.13
CA THR A 50 21.83 24.83 -11.58
C THR A 50 20.93 25.35 -10.47
N PRO A 51 20.68 26.67 -10.40
CA PRO A 51 19.73 27.23 -9.44
C PRO A 51 18.32 26.67 -9.64
N ILE A 52 17.67 26.28 -8.54
CA ILE A 52 16.28 25.82 -8.56
C ILE A 52 15.35 26.99 -8.87
N ASN A 53 14.55 26.88 -9.90
CA ASN A 53 13.53 27.85 -10.25
C ASN A 53 12.20 27.52 -9.55
N ALA A 54 11.86 28.31 -8.51
CA ALA A 54 10.63 28.13 -7.75
C ALA A 54 9.35 28.34 -8.58
N ALA A 55 9.37 29.14 -9.64
CA ALA A 55 8.22 29.31 -10.52
C ALA A 55 7.93 28.05 -11.32
N THR A 56 8.97 27.40 -11.85
CA THR A 56 8.85 26.11 -12.56
C THR A 56 8.30 25.02 -11.62
N LEU A 57 8.77 24.95 -10.36
CA LEU A 57 8.25 23.99 -9.40
C LEU A 57 6.78 24.24 -9.02
N ARG A 58 6.39 25.51 -8.88
CA ARG A 58 4.99 25.85 -8.64
C ARG A 58 4.10 25.48 -9.82
N ALA A 59 4.54 25.75 -11.04
CA ALA A 59 3.81 25.34 -12.23
C ALA A 59 3.65 23.81 -12.27
N ALA A 60 4.72 23.05 -12.08
CA ALA A 60 4.67 21.58 -12.03
C ALA A 60 3.71 21.05 -10.94
N ALA A 61 3.70 21.68 -9.75
CA ALA A 61 2.76 21.32 -8.69
C ALA A 61 1.31 21.67 -9.05
N SER A 62 1.07 22.81 -9.72
CA SER A 62 -0.28 23.23 -10.15
C SER A 62 -0.82 22.39 -11.29
N ASP A 63 0.03 21.97 -12.21
CA ASP A 63 -0.35 21.19 -13.39
C ASP A 63 -0.57 19.70 -13.06
N TRP A 64 -0.17 19.25 -11.88
CA TRP A 64 -0.40 17.86 -11.49
C TRP A 64 -1.89 17.61 -11.23
N PRO A 65 -2.50 16.59 -11.89
CA PRO A 65 -3.96 16.37 -11.83
C PRO A 65 -4.46 15.88 -10.47
N GLY A 66 -3.58 15.55 -9.53
CA GLY A 66 -3.95 15.02 -8.23
C GLY A 66 -4.19 13.51 -8.24
N LEU A 67 -4.83 13.02 -7.18
CA LEU A 67 -5.11 11.60 -6.97
C LEU A 67 -6.51 11.18 -7.42
N GLU A 68 -7.39 12.13 -7.72
CA GLU A 68 -8.75 11.83 -8.14
C GLU A 68 -8.75 11.13 -9.50
N GLY A 69 -9.40 9.98 -9.58
CA GLY A 69 -9.40 9.11 -10.76
C GLY A 69 -8.10 8.32 -11.00
N ALA A 70 -7.08 8.48 -10.15
CA ALA A 70 -5.80 7.78 -10.32
C ALA A 70 -5.84 6.36 -9.75
N ASP A 71 -5.70 5.34 -10.60
CA ASP A 71 -5.56 3.94 -10.19
C ASP A 71 -4.08 3.59 -9.93
N LEU A 72 -3.56 4.06 -8.81
CA LEU A 72 -2.17 3.78 -8.41
C LEU A 72 -1.99 2.37 -7.81
N ALA A 73 -3.06 1.73 -7.38
CA ALA A 73 -2.99 0.37 -6.85
C ALA A 73 -2.48 -0.62 -7.89
N LYS A 74 -2.87 -0.44 -9.15
CA LYS A 74 -2.41 -1.26 -10.28
C LYS A 74 -0.90 -1.15 -10.52
N ASP A 75 -0.33 0.04 -10.31
CA ASP A 75 1.09 0.31 -10.58
C ASP A 75 2.02 -0.27 -9.50
N VAL A 76 1.52 -0.43 -8.27
CA VAL A 76 2.30 -0.91 -7.12
C VAL A 76 1.99 -2.35 -6.73
N SER A 77 0.99 -2.97 -7.34
CA SER A 77 0.61 -4.36 -7.13
C SER A 77 1.69 -5.31 -7.65
N CYS A 78 1.80 -6.49 -7.02
CA CYS A 78 2.62 -7.55 -7.58
C CYS A 78 2.11 -7.99 -8.96
N THR A 79 3.02 -8.43 -9.82
CA THR A 79 2.69 -8.91 -11.17
C THR A 79 2.44 -10.42 -11.22
N GLN A 80 2.85 -11.14 -10.18
CA GLN A 80 2.73 -12.60 -10.07
C GLN A 80 2.30 -12.99 -8.66
N THR A 81 1.53 -14.07 -8.56
CA THR A 81 1.18 -14.69 -7.28
C THR A 81 2.44 -15.25 -6.59
N TYR A 82 2.56 -15.03 -5.29
CA TYR A 82 3.65 -15.56 -4.48
C TYR A 82 3.18 -15.92 -3.06
N GLU A 83 4.00 -16.72 -2.37
CA GLU A 83 3.77 -17.08 -0.97
C GLU A 83 4.59 -16.20 -0.04
N TRP A 84 3.99 -15.80 1.09
CA TRP A 84 4.64 -15.05 2.15
C TRP A 84 4.70 -15.88 3.42
N THR A 85 5.92 -16.06 3.96
CA THR A 85 6.15 -16.87 5.16
C THR A 85 6.87 -16.13 6.28
N GLU A 86 7.42 -14.94 6.00
CA GLU A 86 8.15 -14.16 7.00
C GLU A 86 7.21 -13.65 8.10
N THR A 87 7.60 -13.85 9.37
CA THR A 87 6.84 -13.43 10.55
C THR A 87 7.35 -12.10 11.11
N PRO A 88 6.63 -11.47 12.08
CA PRO A 88 7.07 -10.23 12.70
C PRO A 88 8.47 -10.33 13.30
N TRP A 89 9.15 -9.20 13.34
CA TRP A 89 10.48 -9.09 13.94
C TRP A 89 10.43 -9.29 15.46
N ALA A 90 11.36 -10.05 15.99
CA ALA A 90 11.54 -10.28 17.43
C ALA A 90 12.95 -9.88 17.87
N LEU A 91 13.08 -9.29 19.05
CA LEU A 91 14.35 -8.88 19.64
C LEU A 91 15.31 -10.07 19.75
N GLY A 92 16.53 -9.90 19.26
CA GLY A 92 17.59 -10.92 19.28
C GLY A 92 17.43 -12.06 18.27
N LYS A 93 16.29 -12.13 17.55
CA LYS A 93 16.01 -13.20 16.57
C LYS A 93 15.80 -12.69 15.15
N GLY A 94 15.48 -11.38 14.99
CA GLY A 94 15.08 -10.83 13.69
C GLY A 94 13.70 -11.28 13.24
N HIS A 95 13.50 -11.38 11.94
CA HIS A 95 12.29 -11.97 11.35
C HIS A 95 12.37 -13.49 11.35
N GLY A 96 11.32 -14.14 11.80
CA GLY A 96 11.19 -15.60 11.72
C GLY A 96 10.49 -16.05 10.44
N VAL A 97 10.30 -17.35 10.30
CA VAL A 97 9.57 -17.98 9.19
C VAL A 97 8.46 -18.86 9.75
N LEU A 98 7.28 -18.76 9.18
CA LEU A 98 6.14 -19.62 9.52
C LEU A 98 6.39 -21.03 8.98
N THR A 99 6.45 -22.03 9.89
CA THR A 99 6.73 -23.44 9.54
C THR A 99 5.50 -24.34 9.62
N ARG A 100 4.50 -23.93 10.42
CA ARG A 100 3.28 -24.73 10.65
C ARG A 100 2.04 -23.83 10.56
N PRO A 101 1.52 -23.60 9.34
CA PRO A 101 0.32 -22.80 9.18
C PRO A 101 -0.91 -23.55 9.71
N ALA A 102 -1.81 -22.80 10.37
CA ALA A 102 -3.09 -23.30 10.85
C ALA A 102 -4.25 -22.88 9.95
N ARG A 103 -4.07 -21.82 9.17
CA ARG A 103 -5.06 -21.22 8.27
C ARG A 103 -4.40 -20.78 6.97
N HIS A 104 -5.20 -20.64 5.92
CA HIS A 104 -4.75 -20.09 4.64
C HIS A 104 -5.50 -18.78 4.33
N VAL A 105 -4.76 -17.70 4.14
CA VAL A 105 -5.28 -16.39 3.75
C VAL A 105 -4.76 -16.05 2.36
N VAL A 106 -5.65 -15.68 1.46
CA VAL A 106 -5.27 -15.05 0.19
C VAL A 106 -5.31 -13.54 0.38
N ALA A 107 -4.19 -12.88 0.14
CA ALA A 107 -4.04 -11.43 0.23
C ALA A 107 -4.06 -10.82 -1.17
N VAL A 108 -5.04 -9.97 -1.44
CA VAL A 108 -5.10 -9.18 -2.69
C VAL A 108 -4.23 -7.94 -2.51
N ASP A 109 -3.25 -7.79 -3.39
CA ASP A 109 -2.19 -6.77 -3.28
C ASP A 109 -2.57 -5.48 -4.02
N PHE A 110 -3.09 -4.50 -3.28
CA PHE A 110 -3.29 -3.12 -3.76
C PHE A 110 -2.11 -2.20 -3.42
N GLY A 111 -0.97 -2.76 -2.99
CA GLY A 111 0.20 -2.05 -2.46
C GLY A 111 0.46 -2.41 -1.00
N ALA A 112 0.46 -3.70 -0.69
CA ALA A 112 0.52 -4.24 0.66
C ALA A 112 1.80 -3.86 1.39
N LYS A 113 1.67 -3.26 2.56
CA LYS A 113 2.81 -3.10 3.48
C LYS A 113 3.24 -4.46 3.99
N ARG A 114 4.52 -4.80 3.77
CA ARG A 114 5.10 -6.10 4.17
C ARG A 114 4.82 -6.47 5.63
N ASN A 115 4.75 -5.48 6.52
CA ASN A 115 4.48 -5.76 7.93
C ASN A 115 3.08 -6.29 8.21
N ILE A 116 2.11 -6.01 7.35
CA ILE A 116 0.76 -6.59 7.45
C ILE A 116 0.81 -8.07 7.08
N LEU A 117 1.53 -8.44 6.01
CA LEU A 117 1.73 -9.84 5.64
C LEU A 117 2.50 -10.61 6.73
N ARG A 118 3.51 -9.97 7.35
CA ARG A 118 4.21 -10.52 8.50
C ARG A 118 3.28 -10.77 9.69
N SER A 119 2.36 -9.85 9.95
CA SER A 119 1.39 -9.98 11.04
C SER A 119 0.45 -11.17 10.80
N LEU A 120 -0.05 -11.36 9.58
CA LEU A 120 -0.85 -12.53 9.20
C LEU A 120 -0.07 -13.83 9.39
N ALA A 121 1.19 -13.88 8.91
CA ALA A 121 2.06 -15.04 9.11
C ALA A 121 2.36 -15.28 10.60
N GLY A 122 2.53 -14.21 11.39
CA GLY A 122 2.72 -14.29 12.85
C GLY A 122 1.52 -14.86 13.60
N LEU A 123 0.32 -14.72 13.04
CA LEU A 123 -0.92 -15.33 13.55
C LEU A 123 -1.11 -16.79 13.07
N GLY A 124 -0.12 -17.36 12.40
CA GLY A 124 -0.16 -18.74 11.90
C GLY A 124 -0.88 -18.90 10.55
N CYS A 125 -1.06 -17.83 9.80
CA CYS A 125 -1.68 -17.91 8.48
C CYS A 125 -0.61 -18.14 7.40
N LYS A 126 -0.76 -19.22 6.59
CA LYS A 126 -0.15 -19.26 5.27
C LYS A 126 -0.73 -18.11 4.46
N VAL A 127 0.09 -17.28 3.84
CA VAL A 127 -0.38 -16.15 3.04
C VAL A 127 0.02 -16.35 1.58
N THR A 128 -0.98 -16.42 0.70
CA THR A 128 -0.77 -16.36 -0.76
C THR A 128 -1.15 -14.96 -1.21
N VAL A 129 -0.20 -14.24 -1.80
CA VAL A 129 -0.41 -12.88 -2.30
C VAL A 129 -0.72 -12.94 -3.78
N VAL A 130 -1.83 -12.33 -4.19
CA VAL A 130 -2.28 -12.26 -5.58
C VAL A 130 -2.34 -10.82 -6.08
N PRO A 131 -2.17 -10.58 -7.40
CA PRO A 131 -2.29 -9.24 -7.96
C PRO A 131 -3.64 -8.58 -7.71
N ALA A 132 -3.68 -7.23 -7.71
CA ALA A 132 -4.91 -6.45 -7.61
C ALA A 132 -5.93 -6.78 -8.71
N SER A 133 -5.45 -7.21 -9.88
CA SER A 133 -6.26 -7.60 -11.06
C SER A 133 -6.76 -9.03 -11.02
N ALA A 134 -6.49 -9.80 -9.96
CA ALA A 134 -6.97 -11.18 -9.84
C ALA A 134 -8.51 -11.23 -9.86
N SER A 135 -9.06 -12.21 -10.55
CA SER A 135 -10.51 -12.48 -10.53
C SER A 135 -10.93 -13.20 -9.24
N ALA A 136 -12.24 -13.30 -8.99
CA ALA A 136 -12.75 -14.09 -7.87
C ALA A 136 -12.33 -15.56 -7.98
N ASP A 137 -12.35 -16.13 -9.18
CA ASP A 137 -11.92 -17.52 -9.44
C ASP A 137 -10.43 -17.69 -9.17
N ASP A 138 -9.60 -16.67 -9.49
CA ASP A 138 -8.17 -16.67 -9.18
C ASP A 138 -7.91 -16.71 -7.68
N VAL A 139 -8.70 -16.01 -6.89
CA VAL A 139 -8.64 -16.01 -5.43
C VAL A 139 -9.15 -17.33 -4.86
N LEU A 140 -10.34 -17.77 -5.28
CA LEU A 140 -11.05 -18.93 -4.73
C LEU A 140 -10.39 -20.26 -5.08
N ARG A 141 -9.67 -20.37 -6.21
CA ARG A 141 -8.91 -21.59 -6.56
C ARG A 141 -7.87 -21.99 -5.52
N HIS A 142 -7.40 -21.04 -4.73
CA HIS A 142 -6.47 -21.27 -3.62
C HIS A 142 -7.15 -21.87 -2.38
N LYS A 143 -8.49 -21.99 -2.36
CA LYS A 143 -9.31 -22.50 -1.25
C LYS A 143 -8.95 -21.83 0.08
N PRO A 144 -9.04 -20.48 0.17
CA PRO A 144 -8.66 -19.75 1.37
C PRO A 144 -9.66 -19.96 2.51
N ASP A 145 -9.17 -19.97 3.76
CA ASP A 145 -9.99 -19.81 4.97
C ASP A 145 -10.47 -18.37 5.15
N GLY A 146 -9.81 -17.40 4.52
CA GLY A 146 -10.17 -15.99 4.51
C GLY A 146 -9.44 -15.20 3.44
N VAL A 147 -9.98 -14.05 3.06
CA VAL A 147 -9.39 -13.13 2.09
C VAL A 147 -9.04 -11.81 2.78
N PHE A 148 -7.83 -11.35 2.53
CA PHE A 148 -7.34 -10.06 3.00
C PHE A 148 -7.19 -9.09 1.82
N LEU A 149 -7.85 -7.93 1.93
CA LEU A 149 -7.75 -6.83 0.97
C LEU A 149 -6.76 -5.80 1.51
N SER A 150 -5.64 -5.62 0.85
CA SER A 150 -4.54 -4.83 1.40
C SER A 150 -4.82 -3.33 1.39
N ASN A 151 -4.01 -2.58 2.14
CA ASN A 151 -3.86 -1.14 1.93
C ASN A 151 -3.31 -0.86 0.52
N GLY A 152 -3.47 0.37 0.06
CA GLY A 152 -2.93 0.80 -1.22
C GLY A 152 -3.08 2.30 -1.44
N PRO A 153 -2.40 2.86 -2.46
CA PRO A 153 -2.55 4.23 -2.90
C PRO A 153 -3.68 4.38 -3.93
N GLY A 154 -4.02 5.61 -4.25
CA GLY A 154 -4.93 5.95 -5.35
C GLY A 154 -6.35 6.23 -4.94
N ASP A 155 -7.20 6.36 -5.96
CA ASP A 155 -8.63 6.62 -5.80
C ASP A 155 -9.41 5.30 -5.69
N PRO A 156 -10.18 5.10 -4.58
CA PRO A 156 -11.03 3.93 -4.44
C PRO A 156 -12.01 3.71 -5.61
N ALA A 157 -12.53 4.78 -6.19
CA ALA A 157 -13.47 4.66 -7.31
C ALA A 157 -12.81 4.08 -8.56
N ALA A 158 -11.57 4.49 -8.85
CA ALA A 158 -10.80 3.97 -9.98
C ALA A 158 -10.42 2.50 -9.79
N THR A 159 -9.88 2.15 -8.63
CA THR A 159 -9.55 0.75 -8.26
C THR A 159 -10.80 -0.12 -8.20
N GLY A 160 -11.93 0.44 -7.77
CA GLY A 160 -13.23 -0.24 -7.68
C GLY A 160 -13.75 -0.77 -9.00
N ALA A 161 -13.36 -0.19 -10.12
CA ALA A 161 -13.82 -0.60 -11.45
C ALA A 161 -13.57 -2.11 -11.74
N TYR A 162 -12.50 -2.67 -11.20
CA TYR A 162 -12.20 -4.11 -11.33
C TYR A 162 -12.27 -4.87 -10.00
N ALA A 163 -11.89 -4.25 -8.88
CA ALA A 163 -11.80 -4.94 -7.60
C ALA A 163 -13.17 -5.29 -7.01
N VAL A 164 -14.20 -4.46 -7.23
CA VAL A 164 -15.55 -4.66 -6.66
C VAL A 164 -16.18 -5.98 -7.15
N ALA A 165 -16.03 -6.30 -8.43
CA ALA A 165 -16.57 -7.55 -8.98
C ALA A 165 -15.91 -8.79 -8.36
N MET A 166 -14.60 -8.76 -8.22
CA MET A 166 -13.82 -9.81 -7.55
C MET A 166 -14.26 -9.97 -6.09
N ILE A 167 -14.37 -8.88 -5.34
CA ILE A 167 -14.73 -8.90 -3.92
C ILE A 167 -16.14 -9.46 -3.74
N ARG A 168 -17.10 -9.06 -4.58
CA ARG A 168 -18.46 -9.63 -4.56
C ARG A 168 -18.46 -11.13 -4.78
N GLY A 169 -17.72 -11.62 -5.77
CA GLY A 169 -17.62 -13.07 -6.00
C GLY A 169 -17.04 -13.83 -4.82
N VAL A 170 -16.07 -13.24 -4.11
CA VAL A 170 -15.51 -13.83 -2.87
C VAL A 170 -16.53 -13.82 -1.72
N LEU A 171 -17.30 -12.74 -1.56
CA LEU A 171 -18.35 -12.64 -0.54
C LEU A 171 -19.49 -13.61 -0.83
N ASP A 172 -19.93 -13.74 -2.08
CA ASP A 172 -20.99 -14.66 -2.50
C ASP A 172 -20.58 -16.13 -2.28
N ALA A 173 -19.28 -16.44 -2.34
CA ALA A 173 -18.73 -17.74 -1.98
C ALA A 173 -18.69 -17.98 -0.45
N GLY A 174 -19.09 -17.00 0.37
CA GLY A 174 -19.13 -17.11 1.83
C GLY A 174 -17.75 -17.08 2.51
N VAL A 175 -16.71 -16.62 1.82
CA VAL A 175 -15.34 -16.55 2.39
C VAL A 175 -15.21 -15.31 3.27
N PRO A 176 -14.79 -15.45 4.56
CA PRO A 176 -14.52 -14.32 5.44
C PRO A 176 -13.53 -13.34 4.81
N THR A 177 -13.89 -12.07 4.76
CA THR A 177 -13.09 -11.03 4.08
C THR A 177 -12.81 -9.86 5.02
N PHE A 178 -11.57 -9.41 5.05
CA PHE A 178 -11.11 -8.28 5.85
C PHE A 178 -10.28 -7.32 5.00
N GLY A 179 -10.49 -6.02 5.15
CA GLY A 179 -9.81 -4.98 4.40
C GLY A 179 -9.16 -3.92 5.28
N ILE A 180 -8.01 -3.39 4.84
CA ILE A 180 -7.32 -2.27 5.48
C ILE A 180 -7.20 -1.10 4.51
N CYS A 181 -7.55 0.14 4.96
CA CYS A 181 -7.42 1.37 4.18
C CYS A 181 -8.14 1.24 2.82
N LEU A 182 -7.42 1.26 1.69
CA LEU A 182 -8.01 1.07 0.36
C LEU A 182 -8.82 -0.22 0.28
N GLY A 183 -8.31 -1.35 0.81
CA GLY A 183 -9.03 -2.61 0.84
C GLY A 183 -10.34 -2.56 1.64
N HIS A 184 -10.40 -1.79 2.73
CA HIS A 184 -11.64 -1.53 3.46
C HIS A 184 -12.62 -0.72 2.60
N GLN A 185 -12.13 0.33 1.93
CA GLN A 185 -12.96 1.14 1.04
C GLN A 185 -13.54 0.30 -0.12
N MET A 186 -12.72 -0.59 -0.72
CA MET A 186 -13.17 -1.52 -1.76
C MET A 186 -14.26 -2.48 -1.24
N LEU A 187 -14.09 -3.00 -0.02
CA LEU A 187 -15.07 -3.87 0.61
C LEU A 187 -16.39 -3.13 0.83
N CYS A 188 -16.34 -1.88 1.31
CA CYS A 188 -17.53 -1.04 1.48
C CYS A 188 -18.24 -0.76 0.14
N LEU A 189 -17.49 -0.45 -0.93
CA LEU A 189 -18.04 -0.27 -2.27
C LEU A 189 -18.70 -1.55 -2.79
N ALA A 190 -18.09 -2.72 -2.56
CA ALA A 190 -18.64 -4.01 -2.95
C ALA A 190 -19.98 -4.31 -2.25
N LEU A 191 -20.14 -3.84 -1.00
CA LEU A 191 -21.37 -3.94 -0.21
C LEU A 191 -22.40 -2.83 -0.51
N GLY A 192 -22.13 -1.93 -1.48
CA GLY A 192 -23.05 -0.90 -1.93
C GLY A 192 -22.91 0.45 -1.23
N ALA A 193 -21.89 0.66 -0.40
CA ALA A 193 -21.56 1.95 0.18
C ALA A 193 -20.97 2.92 -0.87
N ARG A 194 -20.84 4.18 -0.49
CA ARG A 194 -20.20 5.23 -1.29
C ARG A 194 -18.96 5.74 -0.57
N THR A 195 -17.96 6.18 -1.32
CA THR A 195 -16.83 6.94 -0.80
C THR A 195 -17.08 8.42 -0.95
N GLU A 196 -16.81 9.19 0.10
CA GLU A 196 -16.85 10.66 0.10
C GLU A 196 -15.48 11.19 0.49
N LYS A 197 -15.13 12.38 -0.04
CA LYS A 197 -13.85 13.04 0.19
C LYS A 197 -14.06 14.39 0.85
#